data_2e18ba8a21d37d4a9a014f3718ba6b5c
#
_entry.id   2e18ba8a21d37d4a9a014f3718ba6b5c
#
_cell.length_a   1.000
_cell.length_b   1.000
_cell.length_c   1.000
_cell.angle_alpha   90.00
_cell.angle_beta   90.00
_cell.angle_gamma   90.00
#
_symmetry.space_group_name_H-M   'P 1'
#
loop_
_entity.id
_entity.type
_entity.pdbx_description
1 polymer ?
#
loop_
_entity_poly.entity_id
_entity_poly.type
_entity_poly.pdbx_seq_one_letter_code
_entity_poly.pdbx_strand_id
1 'polypeptide(L)'
;MAENDIPVSRDVHSDNIREIQSYLRKIGYGGTDGNPIKPDGIYGQHTRDAVLSYQRDYGLPQTGEVDHNTWRSIHNTYTDTMNYIYNQEGIFAFPSLDTILDIDDKGTAVVILQAMINTIAGEFINIIPITLTGIYDEKTAEAVSELQYIAGIMPNGQTNLRTWNTITQLFNHIAEES
;
A
#
# COMPACT_ATOMS: atom_id res chain seq x y z
N MET A 1 50.42 -12.39 13.12
CA MET A 1 49.29 -12.68 12.18
C MET A 1 48.10 -11.90 12.67
N ALA A 2 47.81 -10.82 12.00
CA ALA A 2 46.65 -9.97 12.37
C ALA A 2 45.40 -10.69 11.92
N GLU A 3 44.54 -11.01 12.87
CA GLU A 3 43.19 -11.49 12.68
C GLU A 3 42.43 -10.36 12.00
N ASN A 4 41.92 -10.61 10.80
CA ASN A 4 41.04 -9.69 10.09
C ASN A 4 39.74 -9.58 10.89
N ASP A 5 39.67 -8.64 11.80
CA ASP A 5 38.42 -8.05 12.28
C ASP A 5 37.73 -7.35 11.09
N ILE A 6 36.93 -8.11 10.38
CA ILE A 6 35.89 -7.51 9.53
C ILE A 6 34.90 -6.90 10.53
N PRO A 7 34.77 -5.58 10.62
CA PRO A 7 33.75 -4.99 11.46
C PRO A 7 32.41 -5.47 10.92
N VAL A 8 31.75 -6.38 11.61
CA VAL A 8 30.34 -6.67 11.46
C VAL A 8 29.61 -5.41 11.93
N SER A 9 29.50 -4.48 11.01
CA SER A 9 29.18 -3.12 11.30
C SER A 9 27.67 -2.97 11.52
N ARG A 10 27.32 -1.98 12.32
CA ARG A 10 25.98 -1.41 12.46
C ARG A 10 25.28 -1.19 11.11
N ASP A 11 26.01 -1.11 10.00
CA ASP A 11 25.52 -0.90 8.64
C ASP A 11 24.67 -2.08 8.12
N VAL A 12 25.05 -3.33 8.39
CA VAL A 12 24.27 -4.51 7.95
C VAL A 12 22.87 -4.52 8.59
N HIS A 13 22.76 -4.11 9.85
CA HIS A 13 21.48 -4.04 10.54
C HIS A 13 20.59 -2.93 9.96
N SER A 14 21.18 -1.79 9.68
CA SER A 14 20.53 -0.64 9.05
C SER A 14 20.08 -0.97 7.62
N ASP A 15 20.88 -1.71 6.85
CA ASP A 15 20.54 -2.09 5.49
C ASP A 15 19.39 -3.11 5.45
N ASN A 16 19.35 -4.07 6.36
CA ASN A 16 18.24 -5.00 6.49
C ASN A 16 16.92 -4.28 6.87
N ILE A 17 17.01 -3.25 7.72
CA ILE A 17 15.85 -2.43 8.06
C ILE A 17 15.38 -1.63 6.85
N ARG A 18 16.29 -1.01 6.09
CA ARG A 18 15.94 -0.29 4.84
C ARG A 18 15.27 -1.21 3.83
N GLU A 19 15.75 -2.44 3.70
CA GLU A 19 15.16 -3.41 2.79
C GLU A 19 13.70 -3.69 3.16
N ILE A 20 13.42 -4.01 4.42
CA ILE A 20 12.06 -4.24 4.91
C ILE A 20 11.18 -3.01 4.74
N GLN A 21 11.69 -1.83 5.08
CA GLN A 21 10.99 -0.56 4.88
C GLN A 21 10.66 -0.33 3.41
N SER A 22 11.60 -0.63 2.50
CA SER A 22 11.39 -0.53 1.05
C SER A 22 10.33 -1.52 0.56
N TYR A 23 10.33 -2.75 1.04
CA TYR A 23 9.34 -3.75 0.67
C TYR A 23 7.94 -3.34 1.17
N LEU A 24 7.81 -3.00 2.45
CA LEU A 24 6.55 -2.54 3.04
C LEU A 24 6.00 -1.31 2.30
N ARG A 25 6.84 -0.33 2.01
CA ARG A 25 6.45 0.85 1.22
C ARG A 25 5.91 0.46 -0.14
N LYS A 26 6.61 -0.40 -0.88
CA LYS A 26 6.24 -0.79 -2.24
C LYS A 26 4.99 -1.66 -2.31
N ILE A 27 4.68 -2.41 -1.26
CA ILE A 27 3.42 -3.15 -1.13
C ILE A 27 2.32 -2.33 -0.42
N GLY A 28 2.57 -1.03 -0.17
CA GLY A 28 1.58 -0.05 0.27
C GLY A 28 1.35 0.04 1.77
N TYR A 29 2.27 -0.44 2.61
CA TYR A 29 2.18 -0.30 4.05
C TYR A 29 2.91 0.95 4.55
N GLY A 30 2.24 1.73 5.40
CA GLY A 30 2.74 2.96 6.01
C GLY A 30 2.53 3.00 7.53
N GLY A 31 2.87 4.12 8.16
CA GLY A 31 2.56 4.37 9.55
C GLY A 31 1.06 4.58 9.79
N THR A 32 0.66 4.67 11.05
CA THR A 32 -0.74 4.91 11.46
C THR A 32 -1.25 6.30 11.08
N ASP A 33 -0.36 7.22 10.73
CA ASP A 33 -0.67 8.56 10.22
C ASP A 33 -0.98 8.57 8.70
N GLY A 34 -0.99 7.39 8.06
CA GLY A 34 -1.23 7.24 6.63
C GLY A 34 -0.03 7.60 5.75
N ASN A 35 1.06 8.10 6.32
CA ASN A 35 2.25 8.44 5.55
C ASN A 35 3.05 7.19 5.17
N PRO A 36 3.62 7.13 3.95
CA PRO A 36 4.47 6.03 3.55
C PRO A 36 5.74 5.97 4.40
N ILE A 37 6.22 4.76 4.67
CA ILE A 37 7.50 4.56 5.35
C ILE A 37 8.63 5.19 4.54
N LYS A 38 9.56 5.85 5.22
CA LYS A 38 10.85 6.25 4.65
C LYS A 38 11.87 5.15 4.89
N PRO A 39 12.53 4.64 3.83
CA PRO A 39 13.60 3.65 3.99
C PRO A 39 14.89 4.30 4.52
N ASP A 40 14.89 4.68 5.79
CA ASP A 40 16.00 5.36 6.47
C ASP A 40 16.93 4.42 7.24
N GLY A 41 16.54 3.14 7.39
CA GLY A 41 17.27 2.15 8.14
C GLY A 41 17.08 2.25 9.66
N ILE A 42 16.11 3.05 10.11
CA ILE A 42 15.79 3.21 11.54
C ILE A 42 14.46 2.50 11.83
N TYR A 43 14.47 1.48 12.69
CA TYR A 43 13.26 0.79 13.11
C TYR A 43 12.52 1.63 14.16
N GLY A 44 11.86 2.70 13.71
CA GLY A 44 11.06 3.59 14.55
C GLY A 44 9.59 3.18 14.63
N GLN A 45 8.77 4.03 15.26
CA GLN A 45 7.34 3.78 15.45
C GLN A 45 6.61 3.56 14.13
N HIS A 46 6.87 4.36 13.09
CA HIS A 46 6.29 4.21 11.76
C HIS A 46 6.54 2.83 11.13
N THR A 47 7.78 2.32 11.26
CA THR A 47 8.12 0.97 10.77
C THR A 47 7.37 -0.08 11.57
N ARG A 48 7.32 0.06 12.89
CA ARG A 48 6.59 -0.86 13.77
C ARG A 48 5.10 -0.91 13.44
N ASP A 49 4.47 0.24 13.23
CA ASP A 49 3.04 0.35 12.91
C ASP A 49 2.73 -0.30 11.55
N ALA A 50 3.58 -0.11 10.57
CA ALA A 50 3.45 -0.76 9.28
C ALA A 50 3.59 -2.27 9.37
N VAL A 51 4.55 -2.77 10.17
CA VAL A 51 4.71 -4.20 10.44
C VAL A 51 3.47 -4.76 11.15
N LEU A 52 2.93 -4.06 12.16
CA LEU A 52 1.69 -4.47 12.84
C LEU A 52 0.51 -4.56 11.87
N SER A 53 0.36 -3.55 10.99
CA SER A 53 -0.70 -3.55 9.98
C SER A 53 -0.53 -4.71 9.00
N TYR A 54 0.70 -4.96 8.55
CA TYR A 54 1.00 -6.09 7.70
C TYR A 54 0.69 -7.43 8.39
N GLN A 55 1.17 -7.62 9.62
CA GLN A 55 0.92 -8.84 10.41
C GLN A 55 -0.56 -9.10 10.61
N ARG A 56 -1.35 -8.06 10.90
CA ARG A 56 -2.81 -8.17 11.02
C ARG A 56 -3.43 -8.66 9.71
N ASP A 57 -3.10 -8.06 8.60
CA ASP A 57 -3.71 -8.32 7.29
C ASP A 57 -3.36 -9.72 6.75
N TYR A 58 -2.19 -10.24 7.13
CA TYR A 58 -1.74 -11.58 6.74
C TYR A 58 -1.92 -12.65 7.83
N GLY A 59 -2.66 -12.35 8.89
CA GLY A 59 -2.95 -13.30 9.97
C GLY A 59 -1.72 -13.78 10.74
N LEU A 60 -0.67 -12.96 10.79
CA LEU A 60 0.55 -13.23 11.55
C LEU A 60 0.42 -12.73 12.99
N PRO A 61 1.22 -13.24 13.93
CA PRO A 61 1.28 -12.69 15.29
C PRO A 61 1.61 -11.21 15.28
N GLN A 62 0.72 -10.37 15.83
CA GLN A 62 0.85 -8.91 15.81
C GLN A 62 1.83 -8.43 16.89
N THR A 63 3.11 -8.65 16.68
CA THR A 63 4.18 -8.27 17.61
C THR A 63 4.77 -6.90 17.28
N GLY A 64 4.63 -6.46 16.04
CA GLY A 64 5.33 -5.28 15.51
C GLY A 64 6.83 -5.51 15.40
N GLU A 65 7.29 -6.75 15.42
CA GLU A 65 8.67 -7.15 15.20
C GLU A 65 8.76 -8.04 13.96
N VAL A 66 9.86 -7.94 13.24
CA VAL A 66 10.09 -8.74 12.04
C VAL A 66 10.89 -9.99 12.41
N ASP A 67 10.17 -11.04 12.77
CA ASP A 67 10.74 -12.38 12.90
C ASP A 67 10.95 -13.02 11.52
N HIS A 68 11.53 -14.22 11.49
CA HIS A 68 11.78 -14.94 10.23
C HIS A 68 10.50 -15.20 9.41
N ASN A 69 9.37 -15.48 10.05
CA ASN A 69 8.11 -15.75 9.37
C ASN A 69 7.53 -14.45 8.79
N THR A 70 7.55 -13.37 9.55
CA THR A 70 7.14 -12.03 9.11
C THR A 70 8.01 -11.55 7.95
N TRP A 71 9.34 -11.68 8.05
CA TRP A 71 10.25 -11.30 6.97
C TRP A 71 9.96 -12.07 5.68
N ARG A 72 9.85 -13.40 5.77
CA ARG A 72 9.57 -14.25 4.61
C ARG A 72 8.22 -13.91 3.96
N SER A 73 7.21 -13.64 4.76
CA SER A 73 5.90 -13.22 4.28
C SER A 73 5.99 -11.89 3.52
N ILE A 74 6.62 -10.87 4.11
CA ILE A 74 6.83 -9.56 3.47
C ILE A 74 7.59 -9.71 2.15
N HIS A 75 8.70 -10.47 2.15
CA HIS A 75 9.51 -10.72 0.96
C HIS A 75 8.72 -11.41 -0.16
N ASN A 76 7.93 -12.44 0.17
CA ASN A 76 7.12 -13.15 -0.81
C ASN A 76 6.03 -12.21 -1.38
N THR A 77 5.29 -11.50 -0.53
CA THR A 77 4.29 -10.53 -0.98
C THR A 77 4.89 -9.46 -1.89
N TYR A 78 6.06 -8.93 -1.53
CA TYR A 78 6.79 -7.99 -2.38
C TYR A 78 7.15 -8.62 -3.73
N THR A 79 7.72 -9.83 -3.73
CA THR A 79 8.13 -10.52 -4.94
C THR A 79 6.94 -10.83 -5.86
N ASP A 80 5.84 -11.32 -5.29
CA ASP A 80 4.61 -11.62 -6.03
C ASP A 80 4.00 -10.34 -6.62
N THR A 81 3.98 -9.26 -5.85
CA THR A 81 3.52 -7.94 -6.33
C THR A 81 4.38 -7.43 -7.47
N MET A 82 5.72 -7.53 -7.35
CA MET A 82 6.63 -7.13 -8.43
C MET A 82 6.45 -8.00 -9.68
N ASN A 83 6.38 -9.32 -9.53
CA ASN A 83 6.14 -10.24 -10.63
C ASN A 83 4.82 -9.96 -11.33
N TYR A 84 3.76 -9.71 -10.57
CA TYR A 84 2.46 -9.32 -11.14
C TYR A 84 2.57 -8.04 -11.96
N ILE A 85 3.23 -7.01 -11.45
CA ILE A 85 3.40 -5.71 -12.11
C ILE A 85 4.27 -5.84 -13.38
N TYR A 86 5.41 -6.53 -13.30
CA TYR A 86 6.36 -6.62 -14.43
C TYR A 86 5.94 -7.62 -15.50
N ASN A 87 5.08 -8.59 -15.19
CA ASN A 87 4.61 -9.59 -16.16
C ASN A 87 3.27 -9.22 -16.82
N GLN A 88 2.66 -8.08 -16.48
CA GLN A 88 1.45 -7.61 -17.14
C GLN A 88 1.79 -7.02 -18.53
N GLU A 89 1.41 -7.71 -19.59
CA GLU A 89 1.31 -7.15 -20.94
C GLU A 89 0.05 -6.26 -21.00
N GLY A 90 0.10 -5.04 -20.49
CA GLY A 90 -1.04 -4.15 -20.46
C GLY A 90 -0.74 -2.77 -19.92
N ILE A 91 -1.75 -1.90 -19.94
CA ILE A 91 -1.66 -0.56 -19.35
C ILE A 91 -1.68 -0.70 -17.83
N PHE A 92 -0.57 -0.42 -17.19
CA PHE A 92 -0.54 -0.30 -15.73
C PHE A 92 -1.27 1.01 -15.34
N ALA A 93 -2.49 0.86 -14.86
CA ALA A 93 -3.37 2.00 -14.58
C ALA A 93 -2.88 2.88 -13.42
N PHE A 94 -2.15 2.30 -12.46
CA PHE A 94 -1.54 3.05 -11.35
C PHE A 94 -0.14 3.53 -11.73
N PRO A 95 0.21 4.81 -11.54
CA PRO A 95 1.39 5.43 -12.18
C PRO A 95 2.74 4.83 -11.78
N SER A 96 2.93 4.51 -10.51
CA SER A 96 4.14 3.85 -10.00
C SER A 96 3.94 3.31 -8.59
N LEU A 97 4.86 2.46 -8.13
CA LEU A 97 4.84 1.87 -6.79
C LEU A 97 4.99 2.88 -5.65
N ASP A 98 5.63 4.01 -5.92
CA ASP A 98 5.87 5.07 -4.95
C ASP A 98 4.84 6.22 -5.09
N THR A 99 3.87 6.09 -6.01
CA THR A 99 2.83 7.09 -6.20
C THR A 99 1.85 7.07 -5.04
N ILE A 100 1.44 8.26 -4.62
CA ILE A 100 0.27 8.49 -3.78
C ILE A 100 -0.57 9.50 -4.54
N LEU A 101 -1.81 9.14 -4.84
CA LEU A 101 -2.78 10.10 -5.37
C LEU A 101 -3.46 10.80 -4.20
N ASP A 102 -3.50 12.12 -4.26
CA ASP A 102 -4.05 13.01 -3.24
C ASP A 102 -4.78 14.18 -3.86
N ILE A 103 -5.38 15.03 -3.06
CA ILE A 103 -6.11 16.22 -3.50
C ILE A 103 -5.25 17.06 -4.46
N ASP A 104 -5.87 17.55 -5.54
CA ASP A 104 -5.28 18.28 -6.66
C ASP A 104 -4.51 17.44 -7.70
N ASP A 105 -4.27 16.16 -7.47
CA ASP A 105 -3.71 15.28 -8.50
C ASP A 105 -4.68 15.10 -9.67
N LYS A 106 -4.11 14.92 -10.87
CA LYS A 106 -4.88 14.87 -12.12
C LYS A 106 -4.35 13.79 -13.05
N GLY A 107 -5.25 13.26 -13.86
CA GLY A 107 -4.87 12.38 -14.95
C GLY A 107 -5.65 11.08 -15.04
N THR A 108 -5.18 10.21 -15.92
CA THR A 108 -5.87 8.96 -16.26
C THR A 108 -6.09 8.04 -15.04
N ALA A 109 -5.10 7.96 -14.15
CA ALA A 109 -5.23 7.15 -12.94
C ALA A 109 -6.38 7.63 -12.05
N VAL A 110 -6.58 8.94 -11.93
CA VAL A 110 -7.69 9.52 -11.17
C VAL A 110 -9.03 9.21 -11.83
N VAL A 111 -9.12 9.32 -13.17
CA VAL A 111 -10.34 8.94 -13.92
C VAL A 111 -10.70 7.47 -13.66
N ILE A 112 -9.72 6.58 -13.75
CA ILE A 112 -9.94 5.14 -13.53
C ILE A 112 -10.37 4.88 -12.08
N LEU A 113 -9.73 5.51 -11.10
CA LEU A 113 -10.11 5.44 -9.70
C LEU A 113 -11.57 5.88 -9.49
N GLN A 114 -11.94 7.03 -10.03
CA GLN A 114 -13.30 7.57 -9.95
C GLN A 114 -14.34 6.64 -10.61
N ALA A 115 -13.96 6.00 -11.72
CA ALA A 115 -14.84 5.04 -12.40
C ALA A 115 -15.03 3.77 -11.53
N MET A 116 -13.96 3.23 -10.94
CA MET A 116 -14.07 2.10 -10.02
C MET A 116 -14.92 2.43 -8.80
N ILE A 117 -14.71 3.61 -8.19
CA ILE A 117 -15.54 4.09 -7.05
C ILE A 117 -17.01 4.13 -7.42
N ASN A 118 -17.37 4.66 -8.59
CA ASN A 118 -18.76 4.76 -9.02
C ASN A 118 -19.41 3.38 -9.25
N THR A 119 -18.66 2.42 -9.76
CA THR A 119 -19.15 1.04 -9.89
C THR A 119 -19.42 0.43 -8.52
N ILE A 120 -18.49 0.61 -7.57
CA ILE A 120 -18.63 0.12 -6.20
C ILE A 120 -19.78 0.82 -5.48
N ALA A 121 -19.97 2.12 -5.69
CA ALA A 121 -21.05 2.91 -5.10
C ALA A 121 -22.45 2.41 -5.51
N GLY A 122 -22.57 1.71 -6.63
CA GLY A 122 -23.83 1.06 -7.04
C GLY A 122 -24.28 -0.04 -6.09
N GLU A 123 -23.35 -0.70 -5.39
CA GLU A 123 -23.60 -1.84 -4.50
C GLU A 123 -23.56 -1.46 -3.01
N PHE A 124 -22.89 -0.36 -2.65
CA PHE A 124 -22.70 0.05 -1.25
C PHE A 124 -23.41 1.38 -0.97
N ILE A 125 -24.39 1.35 -0.07
CA ILE A 125 -25.24 2.52 0.29
C ILE A 125 -24.40 3.68 0.90
N ASN A 126 -23.27 3.37 1.52
CA ASN A 126 -22.44 4.36 2.21
C ASN A 126 -21.48 5.10 1.27
N ILE A 127 -21.33 4.64 0.03
CA ILE A 127 -20.44 5.26 -0.94
C ILE A 127 -21.26 6.12 -1.88
N ILE A 128 -21.02 7.42 -1.87
CA ILE A 128 -21.74 8.37 -2.72
C ILE A 128 -21.05 8.40 -4.10
N PRO A 129 -21.80 8.21 -5.19
CA PRO A 129 -21.25 8.35 -6.54
C PRO A 129 -20.64 9.74 -6.75
N ILE A 130 -19.48 9.78 -7.40
CA ILE A 130 -18.73 11.00 -7.66
C ILE A 130 -18.65 11.31 -9.16
N THR A 131 -18.36 12.56 -9.51
CA THR A 131 -18.23 12.96 -10.91
C THR A 131 -16.85 12.53 -11.45
N LEU A 132 -16.81 11.95 -12.66
CA LEU A 132 -15.56 11.62 -13.34
C LEU A 132 -14.92 12.88 -13.91
N THR A 133 -14.15 13.57 -13.10
CA THR A 133 -13.48 14.82 -13.47
C THR A 133 -12.03 14.61 -13.91
N GLY A 134 -11.41 13.50 -13.50
CA GLY A 134 -9.98 13.27 -13.63
C GLY A 134 -9.15 14.16 -12.70
N ILE A 135 -9.79 14.82 -11.75
CA ILE A 135 -9.17 15.61 -10.68
C ILE A 135 -9.49 14.94 -9.35
N TYR A 136 -8.48 14.65 -8.55
CA TYR A 136 -8.65 14.10 -7.21
C TYR A 136 -9.13 15.23 -6.30
N ASP A 137 -10.43 15.38 -6.19
CA ASP A 137 -11.08 16.40 -5.37
C ASP A 137 -11.43 15.87 -3.97
N GLU A 138 -11.97 16.74 -3.12
CA GLU A 138 -12.41 16.38 -1.76
C GLU A 138 -13.42 15.22 -1.76
N LYS A 139 -14.33 15.16 -2.75
CA LYS A 139 -15.31 14.07 -2.86
C LYS A 139 -14.66 12.75 -3.22
N THR A 140 -13.62 12.78 -4.04
CA THR A 140 -12.80 11.59 -4.35
C THR A 140 -12.08 11.11 -3.10
N ALA A 141 -11.48 12.03 -2.33
CA ALA A 141 -10.82 11.71 -1.07
C ALA A 141 -11.79 11.14 -0.01
N GLU A 142 -12.99 11.71 0.13
CA GLU A 142 -14.04 11.20 1.01
C GLU A 142 -14.46 9.78 0.63
N ALA A 143 -14.73 9.52 -0.65
CA ALA A 143 -15.11 8.20 -1.13
C ALA A 143 -13.99 7.16 -0.93
N VAL A 144 -12.73 7.54 -1.17
CA VAL A 144 -11.57 6.69 -0.88
C VAL A 144 -11.45 6.41 0.61
N SER A 145 -11.66 7.42 1.46
CA SER A 145 -11.62 7.26 2.92
C SER A 145 -12.66 6.26 3.41
N GLU A 146 -13.87 6.30 2.86
CA GLU A 146 -14.93 5.35 3.19
C GLU A 146 -14.57 3.92 2.75
N LEU A 147 -14.03 3.76 1.53
CA LEU A 147 -13.54 2.46 1.05
C LEU A 147 -12.40 1.91 1.90
N GLN A 148 -11.49 2.77 2.33
CA GLN A 148 -10.41 2.41 3.25
C GLN A 148 -10.97 1.93 4.59
N TYR A 149 -11.98 2.63 5.14
CA TYR A 149 -12.64 2.25 6.37
C TYR A 149 -13.29 0.86 6.27
N ILE A 150 -14.07 0.62 5.19
CA ILE A 150 -14.71 -0.67 4.92
C ILE A 150 -13.67 -1.79 4.81
N ALA A 151 -12.54 -1.52 4.17
CA ALA A 151 -11.46 -2.47 3.99
C ALA A 151 -10.54 -2.64 5.23
N GLY A 152 -10.79 -1.94 6.33
CA GLY A 152 -9.93 -1.97 7.51
C GLY A 152 -8.56 -1.32 7.30
N ILE A 153 -8.44 -0.45 6.30
CA ILE A 153 -7.28 0.40 6.06
C ILE A 153 -7.51 1.71 6.80
N MET A 154 -6.43 2.39 7.24
CA MET A 154 -6.55 3.71 7.84
C MET A 154 -7.20 4.70 6.87
N PRO A 155 -8.34 5.32 7.24
CA PRO A 155 -9.09 6.20 6.36
C PRO A 155 -8.44 7.59 6.28
N ASN A 156 -7.46 7.75 5.41
CA ASN A 156 -6.76 9.03 5.19
C ASN A 156 -7.15 9.72 3.87
N GLY A 157 -7.98 9.09 3.06
CA GLY A 157 -8.43 9.62 1.78
C GLY A 157 -7.38 9.66 0.67
N GLN A 158 -6.18 9.16 0.89
CA GLN A 158 -5.12 9.07 -0.11
C GLN A 158 -5.10 7.70 -0.78
N THR A 159 -4.77 7.65 -2.06
CA THR A 159 -4.65 6.38 -2.79
C THR A 159 -3.19 6.04 -3.05
N ASN A 160 -2.62 5.18 -2.23
CA ASN A 160 -1.37 4.49 -2.49
C ASN A 160 -1.63 3.14 -3.19
N LEU A 161 -0.59 2.39 -3.53
CA LEU A 161 -0.71 1.10 -4.20
C LEU A 161 -1.61 0.11 -3.44
N ARG A 162 -1.52 0.06 -2.11
CA ARG A 162 -2.38 -0.82 -1.30
C ARG A 162 -3.85 -0.43 -1.42
N THR A 163 -4.16 0.84 -1.26
CA THR A 163 -5.53 1.37 -1.41
C THR A 163 -6.04 1.12 -2.83
N TRP A 164 -5.23 1.38 -3.86
CA TRP A 164 -5.55 1.09 -5.24
C TRP A 164 -5.90 -0.37 -5.46
N ASN A 165 -5.02 -1.29 -5.02
CA ASN A 165 -5.23 -2.74 -5.18
C ASN A 165 -6.49 -3.22 -4.47
N THR A 166 -6.76 -2.68 -3.28
CA THR A 166 -7.98 -3.01 -2.53
C THR A 166 -9.24 -2.56 -3.27
N ILE A 167 -9.26 -1.34 -3.79
CA ILE A 167 -10.38 -0.81 -4.60
C ILE A 167 -10.54 -1.63 -5.88
N THR A 168 -9.45 -1.99 -6.54
CA THR A 168 -9.47 -2.85 -7.75
C THR A 168 -10.03 -4.24 -7.45
N GLN A 169 -9.69 -4.84 -6.32
CA GLN A 169 -10.26 -6.15 -5.92
C GLN A 169 -11.76 -6.07 -5.67
N LEU A 170 -12.24 -5.03 -4.98
CA LEU A 170 -13.67 -4.79 -4.77
C LEU A 170 -14.40 -4.57 -6.11
N PHE A 171 -13.83 -3.74 -6.99
CA PHE A 171 -14.37 -3.49 -8.31
C PHE A 171 -14.50 -4.78 -9.15
N ASN A 172 -13.43 -5.58 -9.19
CA ASN A 172 -13.43 -6.83 -9.97
C ASN A 172 -14.47 -7.83 -9.43
N HIS A 173 -14.60 -7.95 -8.11
CA HIS A 173 -15.59 -8.83 -7.49
C HIS A 173 -17.03 -8.44 -7.90
N ILE A 174 -17.35 -7.16 -7.90
CA ILE A 174 -18.66 -6.64 -8.32
C ILE A 174 -18.87 -6.84 -9.83
N ALA A 175 -17.85 -6.58 -10.65
CA ALA A 175 -17.93 -6.70 -12.09
C ALA A 175 -18.11 -8.16 -12.57
N GLU A 176 -17.67 -9.15 -11.78
CA GLU A 176 -17.84 -10.58 -12.08
C GLU A 176 -19.26 -11.09 -11.71
N GLU A 177 -19.97 -10.40 -10.81
CA GLU A 177 -21.31 -10.77 -10.36
C GLU A 177 -22.44 -10.07 -11.14
N SER A 178 -22.11 -9.10 -11.99
CA SER A 178 -23.05 -8.29 -12.81
C SER A 178 -23.23 -8.87 -14.20
#